data_4767b67f206ea85a783a50caf0244cf6
#
_entry.id   4767b67f206ea85a783a50caf0244cf6
#
_cell.length_a   1.000
_cell.length_b   1.000
_cell.length_c   1.000
_cell.angle_alpha   90.00
_cell.angle_beta   90.00
_cell.angle_gamma   90.00
#
_symmetry.space_group_name_H-M   'P 1'
#
loop_
_entity.id
_entity.type
_entity.pdbx_description
1 polymer ?
#
loop_
_entity_poly.entity_id
_entity_poly.type
_entity_poly.pdbx_seq_one_letter_code
_entity_poly.pdbx_strand_id
1 'polypeptide(L)'
;RDRYMSGHSKFANIKHKKEKNDAAKGKIFTIIGREIAVAVKEGGADPANNSRLRDVIAKAKANNMPNDTITRGIKKASGDAASVNYEYVVYEGYGPSGTAIIVKALTDNKNRTAANVRNAFTKGKGNIGTQGCVSYMFDEKGQIIIAKEDCDMDADDLMMTALDACLLYTSPSPRD
;
A
#
# COMPACT_ATOMS: atom_id res chain seq x y z
N ARG A 1 -13.82 -52.54 9.13
CA ARG A 1 -13.02 -51.71 8.16
C ARG A 1 -13.35 -50.25 8.42
N ASP A 2 -12.62 -49.67 9.34
CA ASP A 2 -12.75 -48.26 9.72
C ASP A 2 -12.16 -47.40 8.63
N ARG A 3 -13.01 -46.61 7.97
CA ARG A 3 -12.57 -45.50 7.16
C ARG A 3 -12.23 -44.34 8.09
N TYR A 4 -10.97 -44.18 8.40
CA TYR A 4 -10.45 -42.91 8.92
C TYR A 4 -10.63 -41.85 7.85
N MET A 5 -11.69 -41.08 7.97
CA MET A 5 -11.80 -39.77 7.30
C MET A 5 -10.80 -38.83 7.98
N SER A 6 -9.69 -38.58 7.32
CA SER A 6 -8.75 -37.58 7.77
C SER A 6 -9.44 -36.21 7.69
N GLY A 7 -10.05 -35.83 8.78
CA GLY A 7 -10.58 -34.47 8.94
C GLY A 7 -9.44 -33.51 8.86
N HIS A 8 -9.47 -32.59 7.88
CA HIS A 8 -8.62 -31.42 7.90
C HIS A 8 -8.89 -30.71 9.24
N SER A 9 -7.95 -30.84 10.15
CA SER A 9 -8.08 -30.34 11.52
C SER A 9 -8.40 -28.85 11.45
N LYS A 10 -9.45 -28.43 12.16
CA LYS A 10 -9.82 -27.00 12.32
C LYS A 10 -8.60 -26.16 12.74
N PHE A 11 -7.68 -26.78 13.49
CA PHE A 11 -6.39 -26.22 13.86
C PHE A 11 -5.45 -25.97 12.68
N ALA A 12 -5.35 -26.89 11.71
CA ALA A 12 -4.53 -26.71 10.51
C ALA A 12 -5.04 -25.55 9.66
N ASN A 13 -6.36 -25.44 9.49
CA ASN A 13 -6.98 -24.34 8.75
C ASN A 13 -6.78 -22.98 9.43
N ILE A 14 -6.85 -22.93 10.77
CA ILE A 14 -6.58 -21.70 11.55
C ILE A 14 -5.10 -21.33 11.42
N LYS A 15 -4.18 -22.30 11.52
CA LYS A 15 -2.75 -22.09 11.36
C LYS A 15 -2.41 -21.51 9.98
N HIS A 16 -2.90 -22.13 8.92
CA HIS A 16 -2.69 -21.65 7.54
C HIS A 16 -3.27 -20.26 7.30
N LYS A 17 -4.45 -19.96 7.86
CA LYS A 17 -5.05 -18.63 7.75
C LYS A 17 -4.23 -17.58 8.49
N LYS A 18 -3.69 -17.91 9.67
CA LYS A 18 -2.81 -17.05 10.45
C LYS A 18 -1.50 -16.79 9.71
N GLU A 19 -0.83 -17.85 9.23
CA GLU A 19 0.42 -17.73 8.46
C GLU A 19 0.26 -16.86 7.21
N LYS A 20 -0.85 -17.00 6.47
CA LYS A 20 -1.15 -16.19 5.31
C LYS A 20 -1.37 -14.71 5.66
N ASN A 21 -2.06 -14.44 6.77
CA ASN A 21 -2.28 -13.08 7.25
C ASN A 21 -0.97 -12.45 7.75
N ASP A 22 -0.13 -13.21 8.46
CA ASP A 22 1.16 -12.72 8.96
C ASP A 22 2.14 -12.44 7.81
N ALA A 23 2.15 -13.27 6.77
CA ALA A 23 2.93 -13.02 5.56
C ALA A 23 2.45 -11.77 4.80
N ALA A 24 1.14 -11.53 4.73
CA ALA A 24 0.57 -10.33 4.12
C ALA A 24 0.95 -9.06 4.91
N LYS A 25 0.85 -9.11 6.25
CA LYS A 25 1.30 -8.02 7.13
C LYS A 25 2.79 -7.74 6.98
N GLY A 26 3.63 -8.77 6.91
CA GLY A 26 5.07 -8.63 6.71
C GLY A 26 5.41 -7.89 5.41
N LYS A 27 4.68 -8.16 4.32
CA LYS A 27 4.84 -7.44 3.04
C LYS A 27 4.47 -5.96 3.19
N ILE A 28 3.35 -5.66 3.84
CA ILE A 28 2.90 -4.28 4.08
C ILE A 28 3.94 -3.53 4.93
N PHE A 29 4.44 -4.13 6.00
CA PHE A 29 5.45 -3.53 6.86
C PHE A 29 6.76 -3.26 6.11
N THR A 30 7.15 -4.14 5.20
CA THR A 30 8.31 -3.92 4.34
C THR A 30 8.13 -2.71 3.43
N ILE A 31 6.97 -2.54 2.83
CA ILE A 31 6.63 -1.38 1.98
C ILE A 31 6.67 -0.11 2.81
N ILE A 32 5.98 -0.07 3.95
CA ILE A 32 5.94 1.09 4.84
C ILE A 32 7.35 1.44 5.35
N GLY A 33 8.17 0.45 5.69
CA GLY A 33 9.56 0.68 6.10
C GLY A 33 10.41 1.36 5.02
N ARG A 34 10.20 1.05 3.75
CA ARG A 34 10.84 1.73 2.63
C ARG A 34 10.31 3.16 2.45
N GLU A 35 9.01 3.36 2.59
CA GLU A 35 8.39 4.69 2.54
C GLU A 35 8.92 5.60 3.67
N ILE A 36 9.09 5.05 4.88
CA ILE A 36 9.73 5.76 6.01
C ILE A 36 11.16 6.18 5.61
N ALA A 37 11.95 5.27 5.04
CA ALA A 37 13.32 5.57 4.66
C ALA A 37 13.39 6.71 3.62
N VAL A 38 12.49 6.71 2.64
CA VAL A 38 12.40 7.78 1.64
C VAL A 38 11.97 9.09 2.29
N ALA A 39 10.93 9.08 3.11
CA ALA A 39 10.42 10.27 3.77
C ALA A 39 11.47 10.93 4.68
N VAL A 40 12.22 10.12 5.45
CA VAL A 40 13.31 10.61 6.30
C VAL A 40 14.43 11.21 5.47
N LYS A 41 14.79 10.59 4.35
CA LYS A 41 15.86 11.08 3.47
C LYS A 41 15.52 12.42 2.81
N GLU A 42 14.26 12.61 2.45
CA GLU A 42 13.79 13.82 1.77
C GLU A 42 13.55 14.99 2.72
N GLY A 43 13.00 14.75 3.91
CA GLY A 43 12.52 15.80 4.81
C GLY A 43 13.05 15.72 6.25
N GLY A 44 13.98 14.78 6.54
CA GLY A 44 14.53 14.59 7.89
C GLY A 44 13.69 13.67 8.77
N ALA A 45 14.26 13.31 9.92
CA ALA A 45 13.70 12.32 10.84
C ALA A 45 12.64 12.89 11.82
N ASP A 46 12.43 14.19 11.82
CA ASP A 46 11.48 14.84 12.71
C ASP A 46 10.09 14.94 12.05
N PRO A 47 9.08 14.21 12.57
CA PRO A 47 7.73 14.27 12.03
C PRO A 47 7.07 15.65 12.16
N ALA A 48 7.51 16.51 13.09
CA ALA A 48 6.98 17.85 13.24
C ALA A 48 7.27 18.71 12.00
N ASN A 49 8.44 18.50 11.41
CA ASN A 49 8.94 19.27 10.26
C ASN A 49 8.83 18.51 8.93
N ASN A 50 8.33 17.27 8.94
CA ASN A 50 8.22 16.40 7.77
C ASN A 50 6.79 15.86 7.60
N SER A 51 5.98 16.53 6.78
CA SER A 51 4.58 16.15 6.53
C SER A 51 4.48 14.74 5.93
N ARG A 52 5.36 14.42 4.97
CA ARG A 52 5.39 13.10 4.36
C ARG A 52 5.67 11.98 5.37
N LEU A 53 6.59 12.23 6.31
CA LEU A 53 6.88 11.27 7.38
C LEU A 53 5.67 11.10 8.31
N ARG A 54 4.93 12.18 8.62
CA ARG A 54 3.68 12.08 9.39
C ARG A 54 2.66 11.17 8.71
N ASP A 55 2.46 11.35 7.40
CA ASP A 55 1.50 10.56 6.63
C ASP A 55 1.89 9.07 6.61
N VAL A 56 3.19 8.79 6.43
CA VAL A 56 3.69 7.40 6.46
C VAL A 56 3.56 6.80 7.85
N ILE A 57 3.79 7.57 8.93
CA ILE A 57 3.57 7.11 10.31
C ILE A 57 2.08 6.83 10.56
N ALA A 58 1.18 7.69 10.09
CA ALA A 58 -0.26 7.45 10.19
C ALA A 58 -0.67 6.17 9.45
N LYS A 59 -0.17 5.96 8.23
CA LYS A 59 -0.35 4.73 7.46
C LYS A 59 0.19 3.49 8.19
N ALA A 60 1.34 3.61 8.84
CA ALA A 60 1.93 2.52 9.63
C ALA A 60 1.04 2.12 10.80
N LYS A 61 0.53 3.12 11.55
CA LYS A 61 -0.40 2.91 12.67
C LYS A 61 -1.72 2.29 12.21
N ALA A 62 -2.30 2.76 11.10
CA ALA A 62 -3.51 2.21 10.51
C ALA A 62 -3.35 0.73 10.10
N ASN A 63 -2.12 0.30 9.76
CA ASN A 63 -1.78 -1.10 9.47
C ASN A 63 -1.30 -1.88 10.71
N ASN A 64 -1.48 -1.35 11.91
CA ASN A 64 -1.08 -1.95 13.17
C ASN A 64 0.43 -2.26 13.26
N MET A 65 1.28 -1.42 12.66
CA MET A 65 2.72 -1.52 12.83
C MET A 65 3.10 -1.06 14.25
N PRO A 66 3.88 -1.86 15.02
CA PRO A 66 4.31 -1.46 16.36
C PRO A 66 5.13 -0.17 16.35
N ASN A 67 4.90 0.69 17.34
CA ASN A 67 5.61 1.97 17.47
C ASN A 67 7.14 1.79 17.49
N ASP A 68 7.64 0.74 18.18
CA ASP A 68 9.08 0.42 18.20
C ASP A 68 9.64 0.12 16.81
N THR A 69 8.85 -0.51 15.95
CA THR A 69 9.24 -0.80 14.57
C THR A 69 9.30 0.48 13.75
N ILE A 70 8.35 1.39 13.93
CA ILE A 70 8.33 2.72 13.30
C ILE A 70 9.56 3.51 13.73
N THR A 71 9.78 3.64 15.05
CA THR A 71 10.92 4.39 15.62
C THR A 71 12.27 3.84 15.16
N ARG A 72 12.42 2.50 15.16
CA ARG A 72 13.63 1.86 14.63
C ARG A 72 13.83 2.12 13.15
N GLY A 73 12.74 2.14 12.36
CA GLY A 73 12.78 2.48 10.94
C GLY A 73 13.28 3.90 10.69
N ILE A 74 12.76 4.87 11.44
CA ILE A 74 13.18 6.28 11.37
C ILE A 74 14.64 6.42 11.77
N LYS A 75 15.04 5.83 12.92
CA LYS A 75 16.42 5.87 13.40
C LYS A 75 17.40 5.24 12.41
N LYS A 76 17.03 4.11 11.80
CA LYS A 76 17.86 3.45 10.79
C LYS A 76 18.01 4.33 9.54
N ALA A 77 16.95 5.02 9.14
CA ALA A 77 16.95 5.87 7.95
C ALA A 77 17.72 7.20 8.16
N SER A 78 17.85 7.68 9.40
CA SER A 78 18.61 8.90 9.76
C SER A 78 20.08 8.66 10.04
N GLY A 79 20.53 7.40 10.15
CA GLY A 79 21.94 7.07 10.42
C GLY A 79 22.78 7.01 9.13
N ASP A 80 24.11 7.05 9.29
CA ASP A 80 25.08 6.95 8.18
C ASP A 80 25.01 5.64 7.38
N ALA A 81 24.35 4.62 7.93
CA ALA A 81 24.07 3.36 7.24
C ALA A 81 22.91 3.44 6.21
N ALA A 82 22.30 4.62 6.03
CA ALA A 82 21.22 4.83 5.06
C ALA A 82 21.72 4.90 3.60
N SER A 83 22.63 3.98 3.22
CA SER A 83 23.22 3.93 1.86
C SER A 83 22.23 3.42 0.79
N VAL A 84 21.05 2.96 1.16
CA VAL A 84 20.07 2.42 0.22
C VAL A 84 19.21 3.54 -0.33
N ASN A 85 19.37 3.81 -1.63
CA ASN A 85 18.52 4.74 -2.35
C ASN A 85 17.31 3.99 -2.91
N TYR A 86 16.12 4.34 -2.41
CA TYR A 86 14.87 3.87 -3.01
C TYR A 86 14.38 4.89 -4.04
N GLU A 87 13.88 4.38 -5.16
CA GLU A 87 13.31 5.16 -6.24
C GLU A 87 11.92 4.62 -6.59
N TYR A 88 11.00 5.54 -6.92
CA TYR A 88 9.69 5.16 -7.46
C TYR A 88 9.83 4.86 -8.95
N VAL A 89 9.28 3.72 -9.36
CA VAL A 89 9.23 3.29 -10.76
C VAL A 89 7.81 2.87 -11.09
N VAL A 90 7.34 3.27 -12.26
CA VAL A 90 6.01 2.90 -12.76
C VAL A 90 6.19 1.99 -13.96
N TYR A 91 5.44 0.89 -13.98
CA TYR A 91 5.34 -0.02 -15.12
C TYR A 91 3.89 -0.06 -15.57
N GLU A 92 3.71 -0.15 -16.86
CA GLU A 92 2.41 -0.18 -17.50
C GLU A 92 2.30 -1.41 -18.39
N GLY A 93 1.09 -1.90 -18.56
CA GLY A 93 0.88 -3.07 -19.42
C GLY A 93 -0.56 -3.53 -19.44
N TYR A 94 -0.77 -4.61 -20.13
CA TYR A 94 -2.06 -5.25 -20.28
C TYR A 94 -2.07 -6.64 -19.66
N GLY A 95 -3.10 -6.92 -18.89
CA GLY A 95 -3.43 -8.26 -18.42
C GLY A 95 -4.25 -9.05 -19.43
N PRO A 96 -4.75 -10.23 -19.05
CA PRO A 96 -5.67 -11.01 -19.87
C PRO A 96 -6.89 -10.18 -20.28
N SER A 97 -7.40 -10.44 -21.47
CA SER A 97 -8.56 -9.74 -22.03
C SER A 97 -8.40 -8.21 -22.16
N GLY A 98 -7.16 -7.73 -22.26
CA GLY A 98 -6.89 -6.32 -22.46
C GLY A 98 -7.06 -5.44 -21.22
N THR A 99 -7.08 -6.03 -20.04
CA THR A 99 -7.17 -5.27 -18.77
C THR A 99 -5.95 -4.37 -18.60
N ALA A 100 -6.16 -3.06 -18.49
CA ALA A 100 -5.10 -2.10 -18.22
C ALA A 100 -4.55 -2.25 -16.80
N ILE A 101 -3.23 -2.27 -16.65
CA ILE A 101 -2.56 -2.44 -15.36
C ILE A 101 -1.44 -1.42 -15.22
N ILE A 102 -1.46 -0.65 -14.12
CA ILE A 102 -0.36 0.19 -13.66
C ILE A 102 0.25 -0.44 -12.42
N VAL A 103 1.57 -0.59 -12.41
CA VAL A 103 2.34 -1.08 -11.26
C VAL A 103 3.26 0.03 -10.76
N LYS A 104 2.97 0.58 -9.59
CA LYS A 104 3.86 1.51 -8.88
C LYS A 104 4.76 0.70 -7.95
N ALA A 105 6.08 0.83 -8.10
CA ALA A 105 7.06 0.12 -7.29
C ALA A 105 8.03 1.09 -6.63
N LEU A 106 8.40 0.80 -5.38
CA LEU A 106 9.45 1.47 -4.64
C LEU A 106 10.62 0.49 -4.49
N THR A 107 11.75 0.78 -5.13
CA THR A 107 12.86 -0.14 -5.26
C THR A 107 14.23 0.50 -5.08
N ASP A 108 15.15 -0.29 -4.58
CA ASP A 108 16.59 -0.01 -4.54
C ASP A 108 17.35 -0.51 -5.78
N ASN A 109 16.66 -1.29 -6.65
CA ASN A 109 17.28 -1.85 -7.86
C ASN A 109 16.26 -1.97 -9.00
N LYS A 110 16.30 -1.00 -9.91
CA LYS A 110 15.39 -0.93 -11.06
C LYS A 110 15.45 -2.16 -11.95
N ASN A 111 16.66 -2.68 -12.21
CA ASN A 111 16.84 -3.82 -13.11
C ASN A 111 16.21 -5.10 -12.56
N ARG A 112 16.43 -5.37 -11.26
CA ARG A 112 15.80 -6.50 -10.58
C ARG A 112 14.28 -6.37 -10.58
N THR A 113 13.77 -5.18 -10.29
CA THR A 113 12.32 -4.93 -10.26
C THR A 113 11.70 -5.04 -11.65
N ALA A 114 12.35 -4.49 -12.69
CA ALA A 114 11.88 -4.62 -14.06
C ALA A 114 11.77 -6.09 -14.50
N ALA A 115 12.79 -6.91 -14.17
CA ALA A 115 12.76 -8.34 -14.46
C ALA A 115 11.63 -9.06 -13.74
N ASN A 116 11.41 -8.74 -12.44
CA ASN A 116 10.35 -9.34 -11.65
C ASN A 116 8.96 -8.94 -12.16
N VAL A 117 8.75 -7.67 -12.49
CA VAL A 117 7.48 -7.19 -13.04
C VAL A 117 7.19 -7.84 -14.39
N ARG A 118 8.17 -7.88 -15.29
CA ARG A 118 8.01 -8.55 -16.59
C ARG A 118 7.63 -10.04 -16.42
N ASN A 119 8.30 -10.72 -15.50
CA ASN A 119 8.01 -12.11 -15.20
C ASN A 119 6.58 -12.29 -14.61
N ALA A 120 6.14 -11.37 -13.77
CA ALA A 120 4.78 -11.38 -13.22
C ALA A 120 3.72 -11.18 -14.31
N PHE A 121 3.92 -10.24 -15.25
CA PHE A 121 3.03 -10.06 -16.40
C PHE A 121 2.98 -11.32 -17.25
N THR A 122 4.12 -11.92 -17.59
CA THR A 122 4.19 -13.15 -18.39
C THR A 122 3.46 -14.31 -17.70
N LYS A 123 3.69 -14.53 -16.40
CA LYS A 123 3.00 -15.56 -15.61
C LYS A 123 1.48 -15.32 -15.53
N GLY A 124 1.07 -14.05 -15.48
CA GLY A 124 -0.32 -13.63 -15.52
C GLY A 124 -0.95 -13.65 -16.90
N LYS A 125 -0.25 -14.16 -17.94
CA LYS A 125 -0.70 -14.12 -19.35
C LYS A 125 -0.98 -12.72 -19.86
N GLY A 126 -0.28 -11.73 -19.33
CA GLY A 126 -0.30 -10.33 -19.74
C GLY A 126 1.01 -9.94 -20.43
N ASN A 127 1.07 -8.71 -20.88
CA ASN A 127 2.23 -8.11 -21.51
C ASN A 127 2.56 -6.77 -20.87
N ILE A 128 3.84 -6.54 -20.60
CA ILE A 128 4.33 -5.23 -20.21
C ILE A 128 4.41 -4.36 -21.49
N GLY A 129 3.93 -3.13 -21.39
CA GLY A 129 3.95 -2.14 -22.46
C GLY A 129 5.01 -1.06 -22.25
N THR A 130 4.99 -0.09 -23.13
CA THR A 130 5.78 1.13 -22.99
C THR A 130 5.11 2.09 -22.00
N GLN A 131 5.90 3.00 -21.45
CA GLN A 131 5.36 4.06 -20.59
C GLN A 131 4.33 4.89 -21.35
N GLY A 132 3.17 5.17 -20.72
CA GLY A 132 2.07 5.88 -21.34
C GLY A 132 1.04 5.00 -22.06
N CYS A 133 1.27 3.67 -22.16
CA CYS A 133 0.38 2.79 -22.92
C CYS A 133 -0.99 2.60 -22.28
N VAL A 134 -1.12 2.76 -20.97
CA VAL A 134 -2.41 2.64 -20.25
C VAL A 134 -2.67 3.79 -19.29
N SER A 135 -1.68 4.60 -18.91
CA SER A 135 -1.83 5.66 -17.91
C SER A 135 -2.88 6.70 -18.26
N TYR A 136 -3.13 6.94 -19.55
CA TYR A 136 -4.18 7.84 -20.02
C TYR A 136 -5.62 7.38 -19.65
N MET A 137 -5.78 6.11 -19.27
CA MET A 137 -7.05 5.54 -18.83
C MET A 137 -7.31 5.71 -17.34
N PHE A 138 -6.35 6.28 -16.60
CA PHE A 138 -6.41 6.37 -15.15
C PHE A 138 -6.28 7.82 -14.69
N ASP A 139 -7.17 8.21 -13.79
CA ASP A 139 -7.05 9.44 -13.02
C ASP A 139 -6.56 9.10 -11.60
N GLU A 140 -5.50 9.74 -11.15
CA GLU A 140 -5.05 9.60 -9.77
C GLU A 140 -5.89 10.48 -8.86
N LYS A 141 -6.62 9.85 -7.94
CA LYS A 141 -7.52 10.53 -6.99
C LYS A 141 -7.24 10.09 -5.57
N GLY A 142 -7.37 11.00 -4.62
CA GLY A 142 -7.44 10.68 -3.19
C GLY A 142 -8.85 10.28 -2.82
N GLN A 143 -8.98 9.36 -1.88
CA GLN A 143 -10.26 8.97 -1.30
C GLN A 143 -10.20 9.13 0.22
N ILE A 144 -11.17 9.84 0.77
CA ILE A 144 -11.38 9.95 2.20
C ILE A 144 -12.64 9.16 2.54
N ILE A 145 -12.52 8.19 3.43
CA ILE A 145 -13.64 7.39 3.92
C ILE A 145 -13.84 7.74 5.39
N ILE A 146 -15.03 8.21 5.72
CA ILE A 146 -15.45 8.51 7.08
C ILE A 146 -16.56 7.53 7.42
N ALA A 147 -16.37 6.72 8.47
CA ALA A 147 -17.41 5.83 8.94
C ALA A 147 -18.54 6.65 9.58
N LYS A 148 -19.78 6.30 9.30
CA LYS A 148 -20.95 7.03 9.81
C LYS A 148 -20.99 7.07 11.34
N GLU A 149 -20.44 6.05 11.98
CA GLU A 149 -20.31 5.92 13.43
C GLU A 149 -19.28 6.89 14.05
N ASP A 150 -18.32 7.35 13.24
CA ASP A 150 -17.25 8.27 13.66
C ASP A 150 -17.55 9.72 13.29
N CYS A 151 -18.74 10.02 12.75
CA CYS A 151 -19.10 11.32 12.25
C CYS A 151 -20.41 11.80 12.88
N ASP A 152 -20.31 12.79 13.78
CA ASP A 152 -21.47 13.44 14.42
C ASP A 152 -22.13 14.54 13.54
N MET A 153 -21.55 14.80 12.36
CA MET A 153 -22.06 15.79 11.41
C MET A 153 -23.15 15.17 10.54
N ASP A 154 -24.15 15.95 10.19
CA ASP A 154 -25.10 15.52 9.19
C ASP A 154 -24.47 15.52 7.76
N ALA A 155 -25.17 14.93 6.80
CA ALA A 155 -24.63 14.74 5.46
C ALA A 155 -24.38 16.08 4.73
N ASP A 156 -25.19 17.08 5.00
CA ASP A 156 -25.09 18.39 4.31
C ASP A 156 -23.93 19.20 4.88
N ASP A 157 -23.75 19.21 6.21
CA ASP A 157 -22.62 19.86 6.89
C ASP A 157 -21.29 19.19 6.51
N LEU A 158 -21.28 17.86 6.43
CA LEU A 158 -20.10 17.12 5.99
C LEU A 158 -19.75 17.44 4.54
N MET A 159 -20.76 17.56 3.68
CA MET A 159 -20.57 17.94 2.27
C MET A 159 -20.00 19.35 2.15
N MET A 160 -20.52 20.31 2.89
CA MET A 160 -20.00 21.68 2.90
C MET A 160 -18.56 21.74 3.36
N THR A 161 -18.22 21.06 4.46
CA THR A 161 -16.85 20.96 4.97
C THR A 161 -15.90 20.30 3.95
N ALA A 162 -16.39 19.27 3.25
CA ALA A 162 -15.64 18.59 2.22
C ALA A 162 -15.36 19.49 1.00
N LEU A 163 -16.35 20.29 0.59
CA LEU A 163 -16.19 21.25 -0.51
C LEU A 163 -15.21 22.37 -0.14
N ASP A 164 -15.25 22.86 1.10
CA ASP A 164 -14.28 23.85 1.61
C ASP A 164 -12.84 23.30 1.59
N ALA A 165 -12.67 21.99 1.79
CA ALA A 165 -11.40 21.29 1.64
C ALA A 165 -11.02 20.97 0.18
N CYS A 166 -11.72 21.53 -0.83
CA CYS A 166 -11.51 21.31 -2.25
C CYS A 166 -11.69 19.85 -2.72
N LEU A 167 -12.61 19.10 -2.13
CA LEU A 167 -12.98 17.78 -2.62
C LEU A 167 -13.83 17.91 -3.89
N LEU A 168 -13.49 17.11 -4.90
CA LEU A 168 -14.16 17.18 -6.23
C LEU A 168 -15.47 16.39 -6.29
N TYR A 169 -15.61 15.36 -5.46
CA TYR A 169 -16.77 14.49 -5.42
C TYR A 169 -17.07 14.03 -4.00
N THR A 170 -18.33 14.09 -3.62
CA THR A 170 -18.87 13.41 -2.46
C THR A 170 -19.90 12.39 -2.93
N SER A 171 -19.82 11.16 -2.44
CA SER A 171 -20.81 10.12 -2.72
C SER A 171 -21.04 9.31 -1.46
N PRO A 172 -22.30 9.16 -1.01
CA PRO A 172 -22.59 8.19 0.03
C PRO A 172 -22.27 6.79 -0.49
N SER A 173 -21.60 5.99 0.34
CA SER A 173 -21.33 4.59 -0.01
C SER A 173 -22.65 3.80 -0.03
N PRO A 174 -22.94 3.01 -1.05
CA PRO A 174 -24.16 2.20 -1.10
C PRO A 174 -24.07 0.92 -0.25
N ARG A 175 -23.29 0.91 0.83
CA ARG A 175 -23.26 -0.21 1.76
C ARG A 175 -24.06 0.12 2.99
N ASP A 176 -25.28 -0.38 2.99
CA ASP A 176 -26.03 -0.69 4.20
C ASP A 176 -25.63 -2.08 4.71
#